data_de6369f7901bbfc8e621df05961325a2
#
_entry.id   de6369f7901bbfc8e621df05961325a2
#
_cell.length_a   1.000
_cell.length_b   1.000
_cell.length_c   1.000
_cell.angle_alpha   90.00
_cell.angle_beta   90.00
_cell.angle_gamma   90.00
#
_symmetry.space_group_name_H-M   'P 1'
#
loop_
_entity.id
_entity.type
_entity.pdbx_description
1 polymer ?
#
loop_
_entity_poly.entity_id
_entity_poly.type
_entity_poly.pdbx_seq_one_letter_code
_entity_poly.pdbx_strand_id
1 'polypeptide(L)'
;TCIKAQAFLPPASSLPLSRHRINPMQRDLPYLRAYPDALQAQVRTLLQAGANGLAPMLLGKYPQAHSVRTDKALYHYTTELKNRHLRNADAVNKVLFDNKIHVVRNALGLHTSISRVQGGKLAAKHEIRVAAMFKQVPDEFLRMIVVHELAHLRERDHNKAFCQLCAHMEPHYHQYEFDLRLYLTHVEHAGERLWNAAPDSGSA
;
A
#
# COMPACT_ATOMS: atom_id res chain seq x y z
N THR A 1 11.63 -11.93 -5.06
CA THR A 1 12.65 -10.97 -4.64
C THR A 1 11.92 -9.77 -4.07
N CYS A 2 11.98 -9.60 -2.74
CA CYS A 2 11.37 -8.46 -2.05
C CYS A 2 12.08 -7.20 -2.54
N ILE A 3 11.36 -6.32 -3.20
CA ILE A 3 11.93 -5.09 -3.76
C ILE A 3 12.03 -4.10 -2.60
N LYS A 4 13.26 -3.76 -2.23
CA LYS A 4 13.55 -2.73 -1.23
C LYS A 4 12.82 -1.44 -1.57
N ALA A 5 11.90 -1.00 -0.73
CA ALA A 5 11.42 0.37 -0.70
C ALA A 5 12.57 1.25 -0.18
N GLN A 6 13.55 1.55 -1.02
CA GLN A 6 14.55 2.57 -0.72
C GLN A 6 13.91 3.93 -0.89
N ALA A 7 13.84 4.68 0.21
CA ALA A 7 13.55 6.10 0.18
C ALA A 7 14.67 6.81 -0.62
N PHE A 8 14.40 7.07 -1.89
CA PHE A 8 15.27 7.90 -2.73
C PHE A 8 14.73 9.32 -2.66
N LEU A 9 15.43 10.18 -1.93
CA LEU A 9 15.23 11.65 -1.99
C LEU A 9 15.87 12.13 -3.29
N PRO A 10 15.11 12.72 -4.24
CA PRO A 10 15.70 13.52 -5.30
C PRO A 10 16.01 14.93 -4.77
N PRO A 11 17.10 15.57 -5.24
CA PRO A 11 17.41 16.95 -4.87
C PRO A 11 16.35 17.92 -5.41
N ALA A 12 16.03 18.92 -4.60
CA ALA A 12 15.17 20.02 -5.00
C ALA A 12 15.86 20.85 -6.09
N SER A 13 15.35 20.79 -7.32
CA SER A 13 15.63 21.78 -8.35
C SER A 13 14.34 22.22 -9.01
N SER A 14 14.02 23.46 -8.74
CA SER A 14 12.97 24.26 -9.37
C SER A 14 13.31 24.51 -10.84
N LEU A 15 12.49 24.01 -11.77
CA LEU A 15 12.48 24.47 -13.16
C LEU A 15 11.03 24.62 -13.64
N PRO A 16 10.76 25.61 -14.55
CA PRO A 16 9.41 26.06 -14.86
C PRO A 16 8.64 25.06 -15.73
N LEU A 17 7.34 25.00 -15.49
CA LEU A 17 6.36 24.21 -16.21
C LEU A 17 6.24 24.64 -17.70
N SER A 18 7.05 24.04 -18.56
CA SER A 18 6.78 23.97 -19.99
C SER A 18 5.84 22.79 -20.22
N ARG A 19 4.61 23.04 -20.68
CA ARG A 19 3.64 22.02 -21.11
C ARG A 19 4.11 21.38 -22.43
N HIS A 20 5.18 20.62 -22.39
CA HIS A 20 5.50 19.70 -23.47
C HIS A 20 4.53 18.52 -23.36
N ARG A 21 3.82 18.22 -24.44
CA ARG A 21 3.10 16.93 -24.60
C ARG A 21 4.16 15.83 -24.57
N ILE A 22 4.38 15.27 -23.38
CA ILE A 22 5.26 14.10 -23.20
C ILE A 22 4.61 12.97 -23.99
N ASN A 23 5.38 12.38 -24.91
CA ASN A 23 4.96 11.20 -25.67
C ASN A 23 4.47 10.13 -24.65
N PRO A 24 3.24 9.58 -24.80
CA PRO A 24 2.70 8.57 -23.89
C PRO A 24 3.64 7.38 -23.64
N MET A 25 4.48 7.04 -24.63
CA MET A 25 5.50 5.99 -24.54
C MET A 25 6.68 6.31 -23.62
N GLN A 26 6.87 7.59 -23.23
CA GLN A 26 7.99 8.05 -22.40
C GLN A 26 7.57 8.41 -20.96
N ARG A 27 6.31 8.20 -20.57
CA ARG A 27 5.89 8.48 -19.19
C ARG A 27 6.64 7.58 -18.22
N ASP A 28 7.26 8.22 -17.23
CA ASP A 28 7.89 7.53 -16.10
C ASP A 28 6.83 6.75 -15.31
N LEU A 29 7.16 5.52 -14.92
CA LEU A 29 6.32 4.65 -14.09
C LEU A 29 6.97 4.51 -12.70
N PRO A 30 6.80 5.49 -11.81
CA PRO A 30 7.56 5.57 -10.56
C PRO A 30 7.37 4.35 -9.66
N TYR A 31 6.18 3.75 -9.68
CA TYR A 31 5.88 2.55 -8.89
C TYR A 31 6.50 1.27 -9.46
N LEU A 32 6.95 1.28 -10.71
CA LEU A 32 7.46 0.11 -11.44
C LEU A 32 8.95 0.23 -11.81
N ARG A 33 9.66 1.26 -11.32
CA ARG A 33 11.08 1.49 -11.65
C ARG A 33 12.00 0.31 -11.35
N ALA A 34 11.67 -0.47 -10.32
CA ALA A 34 12.45 -1.63 -9.92
C ALA A 34 12.15 -2.90 -10.73
N TYR A 35 11.19 -2.84 -11.64
CA TYR A 35 10.82 -3.97 -12.50
C TYR A 35 11.52 -3.89 -13.87
N PRO A 36 11.70 -5.04 -14.57
CA PRO A 36 12.33 -5.07 -15.89
C PRO A 36 11.64 -4.16 -16.91
N ASP A 37 12.42 -3.57 -17.81
CA ASP A 37 11.91 -2.66 -18.87
C ASP A 37 10.84 -3.30 -19.73
N ALA A 38 10.95 -4.60 -20.03
CA ALA A 38 9.96 -5.35 -20.79
C ALA A 38 8.59 -5.34 -20.09
N LEU A 39 8.55 -5.50 -18.75
CA LEU A 39 7.31 -5.42 -17.98
C LEU A 39 6.75 -3.99 -17.98
N GLN A 40 7.62 -3.00 -17.81
CA GLN A 40 7.20 -1.60 -17.85
C GLN A 40 6.60 -1.24 -19.24
N ALA A 41 7.18 -1.75 -20.34
CA ALA A 41 6.64 -1.58 -21.67
C ALA A 41 5.25 -2.22 -21.84
N GLN A 42 5.06 -3.43 -21.34
CA GLN A 42 3.74 -4.08 -21.31
C GLN A 42 2.70 -3.25 -20.55
N VAL A 43 3.06 -2.71 -19.38
CA VAL A 43 2.15 -1.86 -18.60
C VAL A 43 1.80 -0.57 -19.35
N ARG A 44 2.76 0.05 -20.05
CA ARG A 44 2.48 1.23 -20.92
C ARG A 44 1.46 0.87 -22.01
N THR A 45 1.58 -0.29 -22.64
CA THR A 45 0.61 -0.78 -23.62
C THR A 45 -0.77 -0.96 -22.99
N LEU A 46 -0.86 -1.59 -21.82
CA LEU A 46 -2.12 -1.77 -21.11
C LEU A 46 -2.78 -0.45 -20.68
N LEU A 47 -2.00 0.57 -20.32
CA LEU A 47 -2.54 1.90 -20.00
C LEU A 47 -3.23 2.58 -21.18
N GLN A 48 -2.89 2.19 -22.40
CA GLN A 48 -3.43 2.75 -23.65
C GLN A 48 -4.54 1.88 -24.28
N ALA A 49 -4.71 0.66 -23.82
CA ALA A 49 -5.57 -0.36 -24.45
C ALA A 49 -7.09 -0.19 -24.15
N GLY A 50 -7.52 0.89 -23.47
CA GLY A 50 -8.92 1.19 -23.22
C GLY A 50 -9.69 0.02 -22.56
N ALA A 51 -10.71 -0.50 -23.25
CA ALA A 51 -11.56 -1.58 -22.75
C ALA A 51 -10.82 -2.91 -22.43
N ASN A 52 -9.66 -3.15 -23.05
CA ASN A 52 -8.80 -4.31 -22.77
C ASN A 52 -7.57 -3.93 -21.94
N GLY A 53 -7.60 -2.79 -21.29
CA GLY A 53 -6.46 -2.21 -20.61
C GLY A 53 -6.34 -2.62 -19.14
N LEU A 54 -5.49 -1.85 -18.43
CA LEU A 54 -5.12 -2.10 -17.06
C LEU A 54 -6.30 -2.00 -16.10
N ALA A 55 -7.19 -1.02 -16.27
CA ALA A 55 -8.35 -0.82 -15.40
C ALA A 55 -9.35 -1.98 -15.46
N PRO A 56 -9.85 -2.43 -16.63
CA PRO A 56 -10.71 -3.60 -16.73
C PRO A 56 -10.06 -4.88 -16.21
N MET A 57 -8.76 -5.06 -16.42
CA MET A 57 -8.01 -6.20 -15.90
C MET A 57 -8.04 -6.24 -14.37
N LEU A 58 -7.78 -5.10 -13.72
CA LEU A 58 -7.80 -4.99 -12.26
C LEU A 58 -9.22 -5.15 -11.70
N LEU A 59 -10.23 -4.54 -12.34
CA LEU A 59 -11.64 -4.68 -11.93
C LEU A 59 -12.15 -6.12 -12.10
N GLY A 60 -11.72 -6.84 -13.14
CA GLY A 60 -12.04 -8.24 -13.32
C GLY A 60 -11.43 -9.14 -12.25
N LYS A 61 -10.22 -8.82 -11.79
CA LYS A 61 -9.52 -9.56 -10.73
C LYS A 61 -10.03 -9.19 -9.32
N TYR A 62 -10.37 -7.94 -9.11
CA TYR A 62 -10.78 -7.35 -7.83
C TYR A 62 -12.08 -6.55 -8.03
N PRO A 63 -13.25 -7.21 -8.03
CA PRO A 63 -14.50 -6.56 -8.47
C PRO A 63 -15.05 -5.52 -7.49
N GLN A 64 -14.63 -5.55 -6.22
CA GLN A 64 -15.22 -4.69 -5.20
C GLN A 64 -14.24 -4.25 -4.12
N ALA A 65 -14.50 -3.07 -3.54
CA ALA A 65 -13.78 -2.59 -2.38
C ALA A 65 -14.27 -3.27 -1.09
N HIS A 66 -13.38 -3.35 -0.10
CA HIS A 66 -13.72 -3.84 1.24
C HIS A 66 -14.61 -2.87 2.03
N SER A 67 -15.13 -3.34 3.18
CA SER A 67 -16.01 -2.55 4.08
C SER A 67 -15.28 -1.87 5.24
N VAL A 68 -13.98 -2.11 5.45
CA VAL A 68 -13.17 -1.54 6.54
C VAL A 68 -12.82 -0.09 6.24
N ARG A 69 -13.61 0.88 6.76
CA ARG A 69 -13.48 2.30 6.39
C ARG A 69 -13.19 3.23 7.57
N THR A 70 -13.35 2.74 8.79
CA THR A 70 -13.10 3.51 10.02
C THR A 70 -11.85 3.01 10.73
N ASP A 71 -11.24 3.87 11.55
CA ASP A 71 -10.07 3.51 12.35
C ASP A 71 -10.39 2.35 13.32
N LYS A 72 -11.62 2.33 13.88
CA LYS A 72 -12.09 1.24 14.73
C LYS A 72 -12.13 -0.10 13.97
N ALA A 73 -12.72 -0.11 12.78
CA ALA A 73 -12.78 -1.31 11.95
C ALA A 73 -11.38 -1.78 11.52
N LEU A 74 -10.50 -0.83 11.15
CA LEU A 74 -9.11 -1.13 10.80
C LEU A 74 -8.33 -1.70 11.99
N TYR A 75 -8.55 -1.18 13.21
CA TYR A 75 -7.93 -1.71 14.41
C TYR A 75 -8.34 -3.16 14.67
N HIS A 76 -9.64 -3.48 14.58
CA HIS A 76 -10.13 -4.85 14.72
C HIS A 76 -9.55 -5.77 13.65
N TYR A 77 -9.60 -5.38 12.38
CA TYR A 77 -9.02 -6.13 11.27
C TYR A 77 -7.53 -6.44 11.49
N THR A 78 -6.76 -5.43 11.88
CA THR A 78 -5.32 -5.57 12.16
C THR A 78 -5.07 -6.49 13.36
N THR A 79 -5.87 -6.35 14.41
CA THR A 79 -5.73 -7.16 15.64
C THR A 79 -6.07 -8.62 15.37
N GLU A 80 -7.06 -8.92 14.57
CA GLU A 80 -7.40 -10.28 14.16
C GLU A 80 -6.26 -10.93 13.38
N LEU A 81 -5.70 -10.24 12.39
CA LEU A 81 -4.55 -10.73 11.61
C LEU A 81 -3.33 -10.96 12.52
N LYS A 82 -3.04 -9.99 13.41
CA LYS A 82 -1.95 -10.11 14.39
C LYS A 82 -2.15 -11.33 15.29
N ASN A 83 -3.33 -11.52 15.84
CA ASN A 83 -3.60 -12.63 16.75
C ASN A 83 -3.58 -14.00 16.05
N ARG A 84 -3.91 -14.03 14.76
CA ARG A 84 -3.83 -15.25 13.95
C ARG A 84 -2.39 -15.68 13.68
N HIS A 85 -1.51 -14.74 13.34
CA HIS A 85 -0.18 -15.05 12.84
C HIS A 85 0.97 -14.66 13.76
N LEU A 86 0.79 -13.67 14.64
CA LEU A 86 1.83 -13.07 15.49
C LEU A 86 1.39 -12.99 16.95
N ARG A 87 0.87 -14.10 17.52
CA ARG A 87 0.34 -14.14 18.90
C ARG A 87 1.32 -13.62 19.95
N ASN A 88 2.60 -13.96 19.79
CA ASN A 88 3.67 -13.62 20.74
C ASN A 88 4.39 -12.30 20.38
N ALA A 89 3.91 -11.54 19.41
CA ALA A 89 4.45 -10.21 19.12
C ALA A 89 3.80 -9.16 20.02
N ASP A 90 4.48 -8.04 20.19
CA ASP A 90 4.01 -6.92 20.99
C ASP A 90 2.61 -6.46 20.58
N ALA A 91 1.88 -5.90 21.56
CA ALA A 91 0.54 -5.38 21.28
C ALA A 91 0.59 -4.15 20.40
N VAL A 92 -0.28 -4.11 19.39
CA VAL A 92 -0.52 -2.88 18.61
C VAL A 92 -1.47 -1.99 19.39
N ASN A 93 -1.01 -0.81 19.76
CA ASN A 93 -1.75 0.10 20.63
C ASN A 93 -2.72 0.99 19.86
N LYS A 94 -2.42 1.29 18.59
CA LYS A 94 -3.22 2.17 17.78
C LYS A 94 -3.05 1.83 16.29
N VAL A 95 -4.16 1.84 15.56
CA VAL A 95 -4.19 1.70 14.11
C VAL A 95 -5.15 2.73 13.55
N LEU A 96 -4.75 3.46 12.51
CA LEU A 96 -5.58 4.48 11.90
C LEU A 96 -5.28 4.66 10.41
N PHE A 97 -6.26 5.19 9.71
CA PHE A 97 -6.07 5.74 8.37
C PHE A 97 -5.49 7.16 8.46
N ASP A 98 -4.45 7.45 7.69
CA ASP A 98 -3.77 8.75 7.71
C ASP A 98 -3.79 9.40 6.32
N ASN A 99 -4.43 10.57 6.23
CA ASN A 99 -4.50 11.37 5.01
C ASN A 99 -3.16 12.05 4.66
N LYS A 100 -2.22 12.12 5.60
CA LYS A 100 -0.93 12.77 5.41
C LYS A 100 0.11 11.85 4.77
N ILE A 101 -0.16 10.56 4.70
CA ILE A 101 0.72 9.60 4.01
C ILE A 101 0.50 9.76 2.50
N HIS A 102 1.50 10.34 1.84
CA HIS A 102 1.53 10.46 0.38
C HIS A 102 2.18 9.22 -0.22
N VAL A 103 1.39 8.42 -0.90
CA VAL A 103 1.78 7.13 -1.48
C VAL A 103 2.95 7.25 -2.48
N VAL A 104 3.06 8.39 -3.18
CA VAL A 104 4.12 8.64 -4.19
C VAL A 104 5.47 8.95 -3.55
N ARG A 105 5.48 9.59 -2.38
CA ARG A 105 6.71 10.10 -1.73
C ARG A 105 7.15 9.27 -0.54
N ASN A 106 6.22 8.56 0.09
CA ASN A 106 6.45 7.82 1.32
C ASN A 106 6.02 6.36 1.14
N ALA A 107 6.34 5.52 2.10
CA ALA A 107 5.82 4.15 2.16
C ALA A 107 4.27 4.14 2.12
N LEU A 108 3.70 3.03 1.67
CA LEU A 108 2.24 2.83 1.61
C LEU A 108 1.58 2.83 3.00
N GLY A 109 2.38 2.56 4.02
CA GLY A 109 2.04 2.61 5.44
C GLY A 109 3.21 3.08 6.27
N LEU A 110 3.00 3.27 7.56
CA LEU A 110 4.02 3.69 8.53
C LEU A 110 3.81 2.96 9.85
N HIS A 111 4.81 2.16 10.21
CA HIS A 111 4.94 1.60 11.55
C HIS A 111 5.81 2.49 12.42
N THR A 112 5.30 2.94 13.56
CA THR A 112 6.05 3.72 14.53
C THR A 112 6.08 3.01 15.86
N SER A 113 7.27 2.75 16.38
CA SER A 113 7.50 2.25 17.72
C SER A 113 8.00 3.39 18.60
N ILE A 114 7.26 3.74 19.65
CA ILE A 114 7.63 4.74 20.63
C ILE A 114 7.86 4.04 21.96
N SER A 115 9.10 4.08 22.46
CA SER A 115 9.42 3.60 23.80
C SER A 115 9.03 4.65 24.85
N ARG A 116 8.22 4.27 25.84
CA ARG A 116 7.90 5.10 27.00
C ARG A 116 8.21 4.36 28.28
N VAL A 117 8.76 5.07 29.27
CA VAL A 117 8.93 4.56 30.63
C VAL A 117 7.59 4.68 31.36
N GLN A 118 7.04 3.57 31.80
CA GLN A 118 5.80 3.54 32.59
C GLN A 118 6.04 2.67 33.82
N GLY A 119 6.02 3.28 35.01
CA GLY A 119 6.20 2.55 36.27
C GLY A 119 7.54 1.80 36.37
N GLY A 120 8.65 2.35 35.90
CA GLY A 120 9.98 1.72 35.92
C GLY A 120 10.24 0.66 34.85
N LYS A 121 9.26 0.34 33.99
CA LYS A 121 9.43 -0.58 32.86
C LYS A 121 9.36 0.18 31.54
N LEU A 122 10.29 -0.13 30.62
CA LEU A 122 10.24 0.33 29.25
C LEU A 122 9.14 -0.47 28.51
N ALA A 123 8.05 0.20 28.12
CA ALA A 123 7.02 -0.36 27.28
C ALA A 123 7.09 0.28 25.88
N ALA A 124 7.26 -0.52 24.85
CA ALA A 124 7.16 -0.05 23.47
C ALA A 124 5.68 0.16 23.12
N LYS A 125 5.33 1.33 22.58
CA LYS A 125 4.02 1.57 21.97
C LYS A 125 4.15 1.44 20.46
N HIS A 126 3.38 0.51 19.89
CA HIS A 126 3.33 0.30 18.45
C HIS A 126 2.09 0.99 17.86
N GLU A 127 2.30 1.92 16.98
CA GLU A 127 1.26 2.59 16.21
C GLU A 127 1.45 2.25 14.73
N ILE A 128 0.36 1.82 14.07
CA ILE A 128 0.32 1.55 12.63
C ILE A 128 -0.56 2.61 11.97
N ARG A 129 -0.04 3.23 10.92
CA ARG A 129 -0.77 4.18 10.10
C ARG A 129 -0.82 3.66 8.67
N VAL A 130 -2.01 3.58 8.12
CA VAL A 130 -2.26 3.15 6.74
C VAL A 130 -2.73 4.36 5.94
N ALA A 131 -2.22 4.55 4.73
CA ALA A 131 -2.64 5.67 3.90
C ALA A 131 -4.16 5.63 3.65
N ALA A 132 -4.82 6.79 3.75
CA ALA A 132 -6.29 6.88 3.66
C ALA A 132 -6.87 6.38 2.32
N MET A 133 -6.05 6.31 1.26
CA MET A 133 -6.49 5.72 -0.01
C MET A 133 -6.92 4.26 0.13
N PHE A 134 -6.37 3.53 1.12
CA PHE A 134 -6.75 2.14 1.38
C PHE A 134 -8.16 1.96 1.93
N LYS A 135 -8.89 3.02 2.24
CA LYS A 135 -10.32 2.93 2.58
C LYS A 135 -11.19 2.46 1.40
N GLN A 136 -10.70 2.60 0.17
CA GLN A 136 -11.48 2.40 -1.05
C GLN A 136 -10.76 1.47 -2.04
N VAL A 137 -10.14 0.42 -1.53
CA VAL A 137 -9.46 -0.60 -2.34
C VAL A 137 -10.01 -1.99 -2.03
N PRO A 138 -9.72 -3.02 -2.81
CA PRO A 138 -10.02 -4.41 -2.49
C PRO A 138 -9.40 -4.87 -1.17
N ASP A 139 -10.02 -5.88 -0.52
CA ASP A 139 -9.52 -6.45 0.74
C ASP A 139 -8.08 -6.98 0.61
N GLU A 140 -7.74 -7.52 -0.54
CA GLU A 140 -6.41 -8.03 -0.86
C GLU A 140 -5.32 -6.96 -0.70
N PHE A 141 -5.61 -5.72 -1.12
CA PHE A 141 -4.66 -4.61 -0.98
C PHE A 141 -4.59 -4.10 0.45
N LEU A 142 -5.73 -4.02 1.15
CA LEU A 142 -5.74 -3.68 2.57
C LEU A 142 -4.99 -4.74 3.37
N ARG A 143 -5.23 -6.02 3.11
CA ARG A 143 -4.56 -7.13 3.79
C ARG A 143 -3.06 -7.09 3.55
N MET A 144 -2.64 -6.87 2.32
CA MET A 144 -1.22 -6.78 1.96
C MET A 144 -0.51 -5.69 2.77
N ILE A 145 -1.07 -4.46 2.86
CA ILE A 145 -0.42 -3.39 3.60
C ILE A 145 -0.47 -3.61 5.10
N VAL A 146 -1.55 -4.15 5.65
CA VAL A 146 -1.65 -4.47 7.09
C VAL A 146 -0.65 -5.58 7.46
N VAL A 147 -0.50 -6.61 6.63
CA VAL A 147 0.51 -7.66 6.81
C VAL A 147 1.92 -7.08 6.78
N HIS A 148 2.20 -6.16 5.84
CA HIS A 148 3.47 -5.45 5.76
C HIS A 148 3.81 -4.71 7.07
N GLU A 149 2.86 -3.92 7.59
CA GLU A 149 3.05 -3.17 8.82
C GLU A 149 3.15 -4.09 10.06
N LEU A 150 2.41 -5.19 10.09
CA LEU A 150 2.51 -6.19 11.14
C LEU A 150 3.86 -6.92 11.14
N ALA A 151 4.44 -7.16 9.96
CA ALA A 151 5.75 -7.80 9.87
C ALA A 151 6.84 -6.97 10.56
N HIS A 152 6.70 -5.64 10.58
CA HIS A 152 7.61 -4.73 11.29
C HIS A 152 7.59 -4.87 12.82
N LEU A 153 6.63 -5.58 13.39
CA LEU A 153 6.69 -5.97 14.81
C LEU A 153 7.84 -6.95 15.12
N ARG A 154 8.34 -7.66 14.10
CA ARG A 154 9.42 -8.65 14.21
C ARG A 154 10.67 -8.27 13.43
N GLU A 155 10.49 -7.76 12.21
CA GLU A 155 11.55 -7.49 11.26
C GLU A 155 11.52 -6.00 10.87
N ARG A 156 12.50 -5.22 11.34
CA ARG A 156 12.55 -3.78 11.04
C ARG A 156 12.90 -3.50 9.58
N ASP A 157 13.81 -4.31 9.03
CA ASP A 157 14.33 -4.13 7.68
C ASP A 157 13.61 -5.04 6.69
N HIS A 158 13.40 -4.55 5.46
CA HIS A 158 12.80 -5.33 4.36
C HIS A 158 13.81 -6.37 3.81
N ASN A 159 14.34 -7.22 4.69
CA ASN A 159 15.25 -8.29 4.37
C ASN A 159 14.52 -9.57 3.95
N LYS A 160 15.26 -10.67 3.76
CA LYS A 160 14.67 -11.96 3.38
C LYS A 160 13.68 -12.49 4.45
N ALA A 161 14.02 -12.31 5.74
CA ALA A 161 13.16 -12.77 6.84
C ALA A 161 11.82 -11.99 6.85
N PHE A 162 11.86 -10.68 6.64
CA PHE A 162 10.66 -9.85 6.46
C PHE A 162 9.76 -10.37 5.34
N CYS A 163 10.33 -10.63 4.16
CA CYS A 163 9.57 -11.12 3.01
C CYS A 163 8.97 -12.50 3.26
N GLN A 164 9.71 -13.38 3.91
CA GLN A 164 9.21 -14.71 4.30
C GLN A 164 8.09 -14.60 5.32
N LEU A 165 8.19 -13.68 6.28
CA LEU A 165 7.15 -13.42 7.26
C LEU A 165 5.87 -12.88 6.61
N CYS A 166 5.99 -11.91 5.69
CA CYS A 166 4.84 -11.42 4.92
C CYS A 166 4.17 -12.53 4.11
N ALA A 167 4.95 -13.35 3.39
CA ALA A 167 4.42 -14.46 2.61
C ALA A 167 3.83 -15.59 3.47
N HIS A 168 4.31 -15.76 4.71
CA HIS A 168 3.70 -16.68 5.68
C HIS A 168 2.32 -16.19 6.16
N MET A 169 2.19 -14.88 6.41
CA MET A 169 0.93 -14.27 6.85
C MET A 169 -0.09 -14.15 5.71
N GLU A 170 0.39 -13.89 4.49
CA GLU A 170 -0.41 -13.79 3.27
C GLU A 170 0.34 -14.44 2.09
N PRO A 171 -0.05 -15.66 1.67
CA PRO A 171 0.65 -16.39 0.61
C PRO A 171 0.74 -15.63 -0.72
N HIS A 172 -0.24 -14.78 -1.01
CA HIS A 172 -0.29 -13.96 -2.23
C HIS A 172 0.29 -12.56 -2.04
N TYR A 173 0.99 -12.29 -0.94
CA TYR A 173 1.53 -10.98 -0.58
C TYR A 173 2.25 -10.27 -1.76
N HIS A 174 3.16 -10.95 -2.44
CA HIS A 174 3.93 -10.38 -3.54
C HIS A 174 3.08 -10.08 -4.78
N GLN A 175 2.05 -10.89 -5.04
CA GLN A 175 1.11 -10.63 -6.12
C GLN A 175 0.26 -9.41 -5.81
N TYR A 176 -0.25 -9.29 -4.59
CA TYR A 176 -1.05 -8.12 -4.18
C TYR A 176 -0.21 -6.85 -4.14
N GLU A 177 1.05 -6.93 -3.73
CA GLU A 177 2.00 -5.80 -3.80
C GLU A 177 2.19 -5.34 -5.24
N PHE A 178 2.40 -6.27 -6.17
CA PHE A 178 2.54 -5.95 -7.59
C PHE A 178 1.27 -5.34 -8.18
N ASP A 179 0.11 -5.94 -7.93
CA ASP A 179 -1.18 -5.46 -8.45
C ASP A 179 -1.54 -4.08 -7.85
N LEU A 180 -1.21 -3.84 -6.59
CA LEU A 180 -1.34 -2.51 -6.00
C LEU A 180 -0.46 -1.47 -6.73
N ARG A 181 0.77 -1.82 -7.11
CA ARG A 181 1.64 -0.93 -7.89
C ARG A 181 1.07 -0.64 -9.29
N LEU A 182 0.44 -1.63 -9.91
CA LEU A 182 -0.31 -1.44 -11.14
C LEU A 182 -1.49 -0.48 -10.95
N TYR A 183 -2.26 -0.64 -9.87
CA TYR A 183 -3.35 0.26 -9.52
C TYR A 183 -2.88 1.69 -9.28
N LEU A 184 -1.79 1.89 -8.52
CA LEU A 184 -1.21 3.21 -8.29
C LEU A 184 -0.73 3.86 -9.59
N THR A 185 -0.16 3.05 -10.50
CA THR A 185 0.23 3.50 -11.84
C THR A 185 -0.98 3.94 -12.65
N HIS A 186 -2.09 3.21 -12.57
CA HIS A 186 -3.36 3.61 -13.20
C HIS A 186 -3.87 4.94 -12.63
N VAL A 187 -3.95 5.07 -11.31
CA VAL A 187 -4.44 6.30 -10.64
C VAL A 187 -3.59 7.52 -11.05
N GLU A 188 -2.26 7.37 -11.11
CA GLU A 188 -1.37 8.45 -11.53
C GLU A 188 -1.56 8.82 -13.01
N HIS A 189 -1.84 7.83 -13.85
CA HIS A 189 -2.03 8.03 -15.27
C HIS A 189 -3.41 8.60 -15.64
N ALA A 190 -4.48 8.03 -15.07
CA ALA A 190 -5.87 8.36 -15.38
C ALA A 190 -6.45 9.46 -14.48
N GLY A 191 -5.86 9.70 -13.30
CA GLY A 191 -6.36 10.66 -12.31
C GLY A 191 -7.61 10.20 -11.56
N GLU A 192 -8.04 8.95 -11.75
CA GLU A 192 -9.26 8.41 -11.16
C GLU A 192 -9.03 7.09 -10.44
N ARG A 193 -9.88 6.78 -9.45
CA ARG A 193 -9.84 5.54 -8.69
C ARG A 193 -10.77 4.52 -9.35
N LEU A 194 -10.39 3.23 -9.30
CA LEU A 194 -11.18 2.14 -9.84
C LEU A 194 -12.36 1.75 -8.95
N TRP A 195 -12.17 1.86 -7.64
CA TRP A 195 -13.22 1.53 -6.67
C TRP A 195 -13.68 2.82 -5.98
N ASN A 196 -14.95 3.15 -6.16
CA ASN A 196 -15.61 4.21 -5.42
C ASN A 196 -16.23 3.62 -4.16
N ALA A 197 -16.34 4.43 -3.09
CA ALA A 197 -17.20 4.07 -1.98
C ALA A 197 -18.61 3.86 -2.55
N ALA A 198 -19.23 2.70 -2.34
CA ALA A 198 -20.67 2.63 -2.43
C ALA A 198 -21.21 3.78 -1.56
N PRO A 199 -22.20 4.57 -2.04
CA PRO A 199 -22.83 5.58 -1.19
C PRO A 199 -23.23 4.87 0.11
N ASP A 200 -22.86 5.48 1.26
CA ASP A 200 -23.34 4.99 2.55
C ASP A 200 -24.86 4.84 2.39
N SER A 201 -25.34 3.60 2.43
CA SER A 201 -26.75 3.32 2.64
C SER A 201 -27.03 3.75 4.09
N GLY A 202 -27.09 5.08 4.26
CA GLY A 202 -27.40 5.73 5.52
C GLY A 202 -28.78 5.29 5.93
N SER A 203 -28.82 4.68 7.07
CA SER A 203 -29.90 4.62 8.06
C SER A 203 -31.24 5.24 7.59
N ALA A 204 -32.20 4.40 7.27
CA ALA A 204 -33.59 4.69 7.57
C ALA A 204 -33.90 4.28 9.02
#